data_a080b69313e57fa76dccd0103d9d0c7e
#
_entry.id   a080b69313e57fa76dccd0103d9d0c7e
#
_cell.length_a   1.000
_cell.length_b   1.000
_cell.length_c   1.000
_cell.angle_alpha   90.00
_cell.angle_beta   90.00
_cell.angle_gamma   90.00
#
_symmetry.space_group_name_H-M   'P 1'
#
loop_
_entity.id
_entity.type
_entity.pdbx_description
1 polymer ?
#
loop_
_entity_poly.entity_id
_entity_poly.type
_entity_poly.pdbx_seq_one_letter_code
_entity_poly.pdbx_strand_id
1 'polypeptide(L)'
;MQDTFHHETLYRGQEALNKLAALRLVICGAGAVGSNLLLNLIRQGIEEVTVIDFDRIEEHNIGTQSYSLEDVGAFKVDMLQADAYRIAEVEIDTVRKRLTERNVAKLLKGADLVIDGFDNHASRATVTEHCKKANIACLHIGLSADYAEILWNNGYRVPKDMAQGNACDYPMARNLIIFAIAIASEAIIRFALTGEQQNHSFTLGDMQINREG
;
A
#
# COMPACT_ATOMS: atom_id res chain seq x y z
N MET A 1 5.58 -24.40 15.22
CA MET A 1 5.41 -23.05 14.64
C MET A 1 6.21 -23.04 13.36
N GLN A 2 5.57 -22.84 12.24
CA GLN A 2 6.29 -22.75 10.97
C GLN A 2 7.22 -21.53 11.04
N ASP A 3 8.46 -21.70 10.59
CA ASP A 3 9.51 -20.67 10.63
C ASP A 3 9.40 -19.74 9.40
N THR A 4 8.16 -19.32 9.13
CA THR A 4 7.82 -18.53 7.93
C THR A 4 8.60 -17.21 7.87
N PHE A 5 8.88 -16.59 9.03
CA PHE A 5 9.56 -15.31 9.13
C PHE A 5 10.99 -15.43 9.66
N HIS A 6 11.63 -16.58 9.49
CA HIS A 6 12.96 -16.87 10.05
C HIS A 6 14.00 -15.78 9.74
N HIS A 7 14.13 -15.39 8.46
CA HIS A 7 15.10 -14.39 8.06
C HIS A 7 14.78 -12.98 8.58
N GLU A 8 13.50 -12.61 8.62
CA GLU A 8 13.06 -11.34 9.23
C GLU A 8 13.31 -11.37 10.75
N THR A 9 13.07 -12.50 11.42
CA THR A 9 13.37 -12.67 12.84
C THR A 9 14.87 -12.54 13.14
N LEU A 10 15.74 -13.15 12.32
CA LEU A 10 17.18 -13.01 12.47
C LEU A 10 17.67 -11.58 12.26
N TYR A 11 17.08 -10.87 11.31
CA TYR A 11 17.49 -9.51 10.94
C TYR A 11 16.94 -8.45 11.89
N ARG A 12 15.64 -8.52 12.27
CA ARG A 12 14.94 -7.50 13.05
C ARG A 12 14.75 -7.87 14.53
N GLY A 13 14.80 -9.15 14.87
CA GLY A 13 14.49 -9.69 16.19
C GLY A 13 13.01 -9.95 16.41
N GLN A 14 12.69 -10.84 17.37
CA GLN A 14 11.32 -11.27 17.66
C GLN A 14 10.43 -10.12 18.18
N GLU A 15 10.97 -9.18 18.93
CA GLU A 15 10.22 -8.02 19.43
C GLU A 15 9.72 -7.14 18.29
N ALA A 16 10.54 -6.93 17.25
CA ALA A 16 10.14 -6.19 16.07
C ALA A 16 9.00 -6.90 15.33
N LEU A 17 9.10 -8.22 15.13
CA LEU A 17 8.04 -9.00 14.51
C LEU A 17 6.71 -8.93 15.27
N ASN A 18 6.76 -9.00 16.60
CA ASN A 18 5.56 -8.86 17.42
C ASN A 18 4.88 -7.48 17.24
N LYS A 19 5.67 -6.41 17.09
CA LYS A 19 5.14 -5.06 16.79
C LYS A 19 4.54 -4.98 15.39
N LEU A 20 5.17 -5.62 14.39
CA LEU A 20 4.67 -5.66 13.02
C LEU A 20 3.35 -6.44 12.93
N ALA A 21 3.27 -7.60 13.56
CA ALA A 21 2.04 -8.40 13.61
C ALA A 21 0.86 -7.65 14.25
N ALA A 22 1.12 -6.79 15.23
CA ALA A 22 0.10 -6.02 15.94
C ALA A 22 -0.27 -4.68 15.24
N LEU A 23 0.42 -4.26 14.18
CA LEU A 23 0.15 -3.01 13.45
C LEU A 23 -1.15 -3.14 12.66
N ARG A 24 -2.18 -2.37 13.04
CA ARG A 24 -3.46 -2.33 12.31
C ARG A 24 -3.33 -1.45 11.07
N LEU A 25 -3.15 -2.09 9.93
CA LEU A 25 -2.90 -1.46 8.64
C LEU A 25 -4.17 -1.45 7.79
N VAL A 26 -4.51 -0.30 7.19
CA VAL A 26 -5.56 -0.21 6.18
C VAL A 26 -4.94 0.20 4.84
N ILE A 27 -5.08 -0.65 3.82
CA ILE A 27 -4.62 -0.39 2.47
C ILE A 27 -5.81 0.06 1.62
N CYS A 28 -5.78 1.31 1.16
CA CYS A 28 -6.77 1.92 0.30
C CYS A 28 -6.34 1.77 -1.17
N GLY A 29 -7.01 0.87 -1.89
CA GLY A 29 -6.69 0.50 -3.27
C GLY A 29 -5.88 -0.81 -3.37
N ALA A 30 -6.32 -1.72 -4.23
CA ALA A 30 -5.68 -3.00 -4.53
C ALA A 30 -5.07 -3.03 -5.96
N GLY A 31 -4.65 -1.88 -6.44
CA GLY A 31 -3.98 -1.69 -7.74
C GLY A 31 -2.48 -2.02 -7.69
N ALA A 32 -1.70 -1.36 -8.55
CA ALA A 32 -0.26 -1.59 -8.68
C ALA A 32 0.51 -1.39 -7.36
N VAL A 33 0.14 -0.38 -6.57
CA VAL A 33 0.73 -0.15 -5.25
C VAL A 33 0.21 -1.16 -4.24
N GLY A 34 -1.10 -1.17 -3.98
CA GLY A 34 -1.66 -1.93 -2.85
C GLY A 34 -1.48 -3.43 -2.97
N SER A 35 -1.61 -4.03 -4.15
CA SER A 35 -1.45 -5.47 -4.33
C SER A 35 0.00 -5.92 -4.09
N ASN A 36 0.98 -5.23 -4.68
CA ASN A 36 2.38 -5.56 -4.47
C ASN A 36 2.84 -5.29 -3.04
N LEU A 37 2.39 -4.18 -2.43
CA LEU A 37 2.74 -3.81 -1.06
C LEU A 37 2.20 -4.83 -0.05
N LEU A 38 0.93 -5.20 -0.14
CA LEU A 38 0.34 -6.20 0.75
C LEU A 38 1.15 -7.48 0.76
N LEU A 39 1.39 -8.07 -0.42
CA LEU A 39 2.08 -9.35 -0.50
C LEU A 39 3.54 -9.28 -0.05
N ASN A 40 4.16 -8.11 -0.12
CA ASN A 40 5.49 -7.89 0.43
C ASN A 40 5.45 -7.79 1.98
N LEU A 41 4.49 -7.04 2.53
CA LEU A 41 4.34 -6.84 3.99
C LEU A 41 3.95 -8.13 4.71
N ILE A 42 3.06 -8.95 4.12
CA ILE A 42 2.70 -10.28 4.67
C ILE A 42 3.93 -11.16 4.85
N ARG A 43 4.89 -11.13 3.90
CA ARG A 43 6.15 -11.87 4.00
C ARG A 43 7.11 -11.33 5.07
N GLN A 44 6.85 -10.13 5.56
CA GLN A 44 7.64 -9.46 6.61
C GLN A 44 6.99 -9.50 7.99
N GLY A 45 5.86 -10.22 8.13
CA GLY A 45 5.21 -10.45 9.42
C GLY A 45 4.16 -9.41 9.82
N ILE A 46 3.60 -8.65 8.86
CA ILE A 46 2.40 -7.84 9.10
C ILE A 46 1.17 -8.72 8.91
N GLU A 47 0.28 -8.77 9.91
CA GLU A 47 -0.84 -9.70 9.97
C GLU A 47 -2.20 -8.99 10.04
N GLU A 48 -2.32 -7.88 10.78
CA GLU A 48 -3.57 -7.14 10.99
C GLU A 48 -3.83 -6.15 9.83
N VAL A 49 -4.37 -6.64 8.71
CA VAL A 49 -4.56 -5.82 7.49
C VAL A 49 -6.01 -5.80 7.04
N THR A 50 -6.51 -4.61 6.71
CA THR A 50 -7.76 -4.42 5.95
C THR A 50 -7.44 -3.86 4.57
N VAL A 51 -7.95 -4.47 3.50
CA VAL A 51 -7.82 -3.95 2.12
C VAL A 51 -9.17 -3.46 1.60
N ILE A 52 -9.20 -2.23 1.10
CA ILE A 52 -10.40 -1.57 0.57
C ILE A 52 -10.25 -1.36 -0.93
N ASP A 53 -11.01 -2.10 -1.71
CA ASP A 53 -11.13 -1.93 -3.17
C ASP A 53 -12.43 -2.58 -3.65
N PHE A 54 -13.02 -2.04 -4.72
CA PHE A 54 -14.27 -2.58 -5.29
C PHE A 54 -14.10 -3.14 -6.71
N ASP A 55 -12.91 -3.00 -7.29
CA ASP A 55 -12.63 -3.37 -8.67
C ASP A 55 -12.44 -4.88 -8.85
N ARG A 56 -12.64 -5.28 -10.10
CA ARG A 56 -12.26 -6.60 -10.59
C ARG A 56 -10.92 -6.54 -11.29
N ILE A 57 -10.27 -7.69 -11.37
CA ILE A 57 -9.02 -7.87 -12.11
C ILE A 57 -9.33 -7.89 -13.60
N GLU A 58 -8.58 -7.09 -14.35
CA GLU A 58 -8.61 -7.03 -15.80
C GLU A 58 -7.25 -7.44 -16.37
N GLU A 59 -7.24 -7.92 -17.63
CA GLU A 59 -6.02 -8.45 -18.25
C GLU A 59 -4.85 -7.46 -18.25
N HIS A 60 -5.13 -6.16 -18.50
CA HIS A 60 -4.10 -5.12 -18.48
C HIS A 60 -3.49 -4.86 -17.08
N ASN A 61 -4.10 -5.37 -16.00
CA ASN A 61 -3.56 -5.28 -14.65
C ASN A 61 -2.35 -6.20 -14.41
N ILE A 62 -2.26 -7.31 -15.15
CA ILE A 62 -1.29 -8.38 -14.88
C ILE A 62 0.17 -7.91 -14.95
N GLY A 63 0.48 -6.99 -15.84
CA GLY A 63 1.85 -6.47 -15.99
C GLY A 63 2.34 -5.63 -14.81
N THR A 64 1.44 -5.05 -14.01
CA THR A 64 1.78 -4.09 -12.95
C THR A 64 1.31 -4.48 -11.55
N GLN A 65 0.25 -5.28 -11.46
CA GLN A 65 -0.35 -5.73 -10.20
C GLN A 65 0.08 -7.17 -9.87
N SER A 66 -0.23 -7.66 -8.67
CA SER A 66 0.22 -8.98 -8.20
C SER A 66 -0.77 -10.10 -8.50
N TYR A 67 -1.49 -9.99 -9.61
CA TYR A 67 -2.47 -10.98 -10.05
C TYR A 67 -1.95 -11.80 -11.23
N SER A 68 -2.60 -12.95 -11.48
CA SER A 68 -2.34 -13.83 -12.61
C SER A 68 -3.47 -13.77 -13.66
N LEU A 69 -3.23 -14.32 -14.84
CA LEU A 69 -4.26 -14.42 -15.88
C LEU A 69 -5.48 -15.25 -15.44
N GLU A 70 -5.29 -16.21 -14.53
CA GLU A 70 -6.37 -17.03 -13.98
C GLU A 70 -7.32 -16.24 -13.07
N ASP A 71 -6.86 -15.10 -12.52
CA ASP A 71 -7.62 -14.25 -11.62
C ASP A 71 -8.52 -13.24 -12.35
N VAL A 72 -8.41 -13.13 -13.68
CA VAL A 72 -9.16 -12.13 -14.46
C VAL A 72 -10.67 -12.32 -14.25
N GLY A 73 -11.35 -11.22 -13.89
CA GLY A 73 -12.78 -11.20 -13.57
C GLY A 73 -13.11 -11.40 -12.09
N ALA A 74 -12.18 -11.90 -11.26
CA ALA A 74 -12.36 -11.95 -9.80
C ALA A 74 -12.24 -10.55 -9.16
N PHE A 75 -12.76 -10.38 -7.95
CA PHE A 75 -12.51 -9.16 -7.19
C PHE A 75 -11.08 -9.11 -6.71
N LYS A 76 -10.42 -7.94 -6.85
CA LYS A 76 -9.03 -7.74 -6.43
C LYS A 76 -8.78 -8.12 -4.98
N VAL A 77 -9.65 -7.68 -4.08
CA VAL A 77 -9.50 -7.93 -2.64
C VAL A 77 -9.66 -9.41 -2.26
N ASP A 78 -10.47 -10.18 -3.00
CA ASP A 78 -10.65 -11.61 -2.73
C ASP A 78 -9.40 -12.41 -3.08
N MET A 79 -8.78 -12.07 -4.21
CA MET A 79 -7.55 -12.72 -4.61
C MET A 79 -6.42 -12.39 -3.65
N LEU A 80 -6.33 -11.13 -3.19
CA LEU A 80 -5.34 -10.76 -2.18
C LEU A 80 -5.56 -11.48 -0.84
N GLN A 81 -6.82 -11.70 -0.42
CA GLN A 81 -7.11 -12.48 0.78
C GLN A 81 -6.65 -13.94 0.62
N ALA A 82 -6.97 -14.56 -0.52
CA ALA A 82 -6.52 -15.91 -0.82
C ALA A 82 -4.99 -16.02 -0.87
N ASP A 83 -4.31 -15.03 -1.46
CA ASP A 83 -2.86 -15.00 -1.57
C ASP A 83 -2.18 -14.78 -0.21
N ALA A 84 -2.70 -13.89 0.64
CA ALA A 84 -2.17 -13.68 1.98
C ALA A 84 -2.22 -14.98 2.80
N TYR A 85 -3.35 -15.69 2.74
CA TYR A 85 -3.48 -16.98 3.40
C TYR A 85 -2.53 -18.04 2.82
N ARG A 86 -2.43 -18.13 1.49
CA ARG A 86 -1.54 -19.09 0.82
C ARG A 86 -0.06 -18.83 1.11
N ILE A 87 0.34 -17.56 1.29
CA ILE A 87 1.73 -17.17 1.53
C ILE A 87 2.17 -17.43 2.96
N ALA A 88 1.35 -17.07 3.94
CA ALA A 88 1.76 -17.06 5.35
C ALA A 88 0.63 -17.43 6.33
N GLU A 89 -0.48 -18.00 5.85
CA GLU A 89 -1.68 -18.32 6.63
C GLU A 89 -2.28 -17.09 7.33
N VAL A 90 -2.06 -15.88 6.79
CA VAL A 90 -2.59 -14.63 7.33
C VAL A 90 -4.00 -14.39 6.79
N GLU A 91 -4.95 -14.21 7.70
CA GLU A 91 -6.33 -13.85 7.39
C GLU A 91 -6.50 -12.33 7.42
N ILE A 92 -6.60 -11.71 6.24
CA ILE A 92 -6.82 -10.27 6.13
C ILE A 92 -8.31 -9.93 5.99
N ASP A 93 -8.70 -8.76 6.45
CA ASP A 93 -10.04 -8.21 6.21
C ASP A 93 -10.14 -7.58 4.82
N THR A 94 -11.30 -7.74 4.17
CA THR A 94 -11.53 -7.18 2.83
C THR A 94 -12.83 -6.37 2.77
N VAL A 95 -12.80 -5.23 2.07
CA VAL A 95 -13.95 -4.35 1.90
C VAL A 95 -14.18 -4.06 0.42
N ARG A 96 -15.18 -4.71 -0.20
CA ARG A 96 -15.59 -4.50 -1.61
C ARG A 96 -16.48 -3.27 -1.75
N LYS A 97 -15.96 -2.09 -1.40
CA LYS A 97 -16.72 -0.84 -1.48
C LYS A 97 -15.84 0.29 -1.97
N ARG A 98 -16.44 1.20 -2.74
CA ARG A 98 -15.82 2.48 -3.02
C ARG A 98 -15.71 3.28 -1.72
N LEU A 99 -14.50 3.78 -1.43
CA LEU A 99 -14.28 4.69 -0.32
C LEU A 99 -14.80 6.08 -0.70
N THR A 100 -15.58 6.68 0.19
CA THR A 100 -16.24 7.97 0.00
C THR A 100 -16.25 8.74 1.33
N GLU A 101 -16.52 10.05 1.29
CA GLU A 101 -16.68 10.88 2.49
C GLU A 101 -17.72 10.32 3.48
N ARG A 102 -18.76 9.61 2.98
CA ARG A 102 -19.83 9.05 3.83
C ARG A 102 -19.39 7.83 4.63
N ASN A 103 -18.39 7.10 4.18
CA ASN A 103 -17.98 5.83 4.80
C ASN A 103 -16.52 5.81 5.29
N VAL A 104 -15.69 6.78 4.93
CA VAL A 104 -14.27 6.82 5.26
C VAL A 104 -14.03 6.71 6.78
N ALA A 105 -14.79 7.45 7.58
CA ALA A 105 -14.67 7.43 9.03
C ALA A 105 -14.94 6.05 9.65
N LYS A 106 -15.87 5.28 9.05
CA LYS A 106 -16.16 3.92 9.48
C LYS A 106 -15.09 2.93 9.01
N LEU A 107 -14.64 3.07 7.77
CA LEU A 107 -13.71 2.13 7.13
C LEU A 107 -12.28 2.25 7.66
N LEU A 108 -11.86 3.45 8.07
CA LEU A 108 -10.53 3.70 8.62
C LEU A 108 -10.49 3.70 10.16
N LYS A 109 -11.62 3.37 10.81
CA LYS A 109 -11.71 3.37 12.27
C LYS A 109 -10.75 2.36 12.89
N GLY A 110 -9.90 2.83 13.78
CA GLY A 110 -8.98 1.98 14.54
C GLY A 110 -7.68 1.64 13.81
N ALA A 111 -7.47 2.15 12.60
CA ALA A 111 -6.19 2.00 11.91
C ALA A 111 -5.07 2.74 12.68
N ASP A 112 -3.93 2.08 12.82
CA ASP A 112 -2.69 2.71 13.29
C ASP A 112 -1.98 3.41 12.11
N LEU A 113 -2.11 2.83 10.92
CA LEU A 113 -1.56 3.37 9.69
C LEU A 113 -2.52 3.13 8.51
N VAL A 114 -2.68 4.13 7.68
CA VAL A 114 -3.40 4.05 6.40
C VAL A 114 -2.42 4.20 5.25
N ILE A 115 -2.53 3.35 4.24
CA ILE A 115 -1.81 3.48 2.97
C ILE A 115 -2.77 3.99 1.90
N ASP A 116 -2.46 5.13 1.31
CA ASP A 116 -3.18 5.66 0.16
C ASP A 116 -2.49 5.23 -1.14
N GLY A 117 -3.04 4.18 -1.74
CA GLY A 117 -2.64 3.63 -3.04
C GLY A 117 -3.65 3.89 -4.15
N PHE A 118 -4.59 4.84 -3.96
CA PHE A 118 -5.55 5.20 -5.00
C PHE A 118 -4.87 5.99 -6.14
N ASP A 119 -5.44 5.90 -7.32
CA ASP A 119 -4.97 6.54 -8.55
C ASP A 119 -5.76 7.79 -8.95
N ASN A 120 -6.84 8.12 -8.24
CA ASN A 120 -7.72 9.23 -8.55
C ASN A 120 -7.77 10.30 -7.44
N HIS A 121 -7.90 11.55 -7.85
CA HIS A 121 -7.91 12.71 -6.96
C HIS A 121 -8.98 12.64 -5.86
N ALA A 122 -10.21 12.29 -6.20
CA ALA A 122 -11.33 12.31 -5.25
C ALA A 122 -11.11 11.32 -4.08
N SER A 123 -10.67 10.10 -4.36
CA SER A 123 -10.37 9.10 -3.34
C SER A 123 -9.16 9.50 -2.49
N ARG A 124 -8.08 9.99 -3.12
CA ARG A 124 -6.91 10.51 -2.43
C ARG A 124 -7.25 11.68 -1.51
N ALA A 125 -8.04 12.65 -1.98
CA ALA A 125 -8.48 13.79 -1.17
C ALA A 125 -9.29 13.31 0.06
N THR A 126 -10.23 12.40 -0.15
CA THR A 126 -11.06 11.85 0.94
C THR A 126 -10.22 11.17 2.02
N VAL A 127 -9.24 10.33 1.64
CA VAL A 127 -8.33 9.67 2.59
C VAL A 127 -7.46 10.69 3.31
N THR A 128 -6.82 11.60 2.55
CA THR A 128 -5.91 12.62 3.08
C THR A 128 -6.60 13.51 4.11
N GLU A 129 -7.77 14.05 3.77
CA GLU A 129 -8.53 14.96 4.65
C GLU A 129 -8.99 14.24 5.92
N HIS A 130 -9.50 12.99 5.77
CA HIS A 130 -9.93 12.21 6.91
C HIS A 130 -8.77 11.88 7.85
N CYS A 131 -7.65 11.38 7.33
CA CYS A 131 -6.48 11.03 8.13
C CYS A 131 -5.91 12.24 8.87
N LYS A 132 -5.81 13.40 8.20
CA LYS A 132 -5.39 14.66 8.84
C LYS A 132 -6.34 15.07 9.97
N LYS A 133 -7.67 15.03 9.72
CA LYS A 133 -8.69 15.39 10.72
C LYS A 133 -8.73 14.45 11.92
N ALA A 134 -8.56 13.16 11.68
CA ALA A 134 -8.60 12.12 12.71
C ALA A 134 -7.25 11.87 13.38
N ASN A 135 -6.18 12.56 12.95
CA ASN A 135 -4.80 12.36 13.39
C ASN A 135 -4.33 10.91 13.24
N ILE A 136 -4.69 10.28 12.11
CA ILE A 136 -4.24 8.94 11.74
C ILE A 136 -3.00 9.08 10.85
N ALA A 137 -1.95 8.32 11.10
CA ALA A 137 -0.80 8.26 10.22
C ALA A 137 -1.23 7.75 8.83
N CYS A 138 -0.77 8.43 7.78
CA CYS A 138 -1.08 8.02 6.41
C CYS A 138 0.16 8.14 5.53
N LEU A 139 0.46 7.08 4.79
CA LEU A 139 1.54 7.03 3.82
C LEU A 139 0.93 7.03 2.41
N HIS A 140 1.34 8.02 1.61
CA HIS A 140 0.92 8.18 0.23
C HIS A 140 2.04 7.70 -0.69
N ILE A 141 1.71 6.83 -1.65
CA ILE A 141 2.66 6.33 -2.63
C ILE A 141 2.23 6.82 -4.00
N GLY A 142 3.04 7.66 -4.60
CA GLY A 142 2.86 8.24 -5.92
C GLY A 142 3.85 7.64 -6.92
N LEU A 143 3.36 7.32 -8.13
CA LEU A 143 4.15 6.80 -9.24
C LEU A 143 3.87 7.63 -10.48
N SER A 144 4.91 8.05 -11.20
CA SER A 144 4.76 8.88 -12.39
C SER A 144 5.91 8.62 -13.37
N ALA A 145 5.64 7.95 -14.47
CA ALA A 145 6.62 7.56 -15.49
C ALA A 145 7.82 6.80 -14.91
N ASP A 146 8.94 7.46 -14.65
CA ASP A 146 10.16 6.93 -14.04
C ASP A 146 10.41 7.43 -12.60
N TYR A 147 9.50 8.26 -12.05
CA TYR A 147 9.59 8.89 -10.73
C TYR A 147 8.61 8.25 -9.75
N ALA A 148 9.06 8.08 -8.50
CA ALA A 148 8.22 7.67 -7.38
C ALA A 148 8.45 8.54 -6.15
N GLU A 149 7.38 8.69 -5.37
CA GLU A 149 7.40 9.38 -4.08
C GLU A 149 6.68 8.56 -3.01
N ILE A 150 7.21 8.58 -1.80
CA ILE A 150 6.64 7.96 -0.60
C ILE A 150 6.55 9.06 0.45
N LEU A 151 5.36 9.60 0.67
CA LEU A 151 5.15 10.80 1.46
C LEU A 151 4.18 10.56 2.61
N TRP A 152 4.56 11.00 3.79
CA TRP A 152 3.67 11.02 4.96
C TRP A 152 2.73 12.23 4.92
N ASN A 153 1.62 12.17 5.68
CA ASN A 153 0.57 13.20 5.76
C ASN A 153 1.07 14.66 5.66
N ASN A 154 2.14 14.97 6.38
CA ASN A 154 2.61 16.36 6.52
C ASN A 154 3.30 16.87 5.25
N GLY A 155 3.95 15.99 4.50
CA GLY A 155 4.60 16.31 3.23
C GLY A 155 3.68 16.18 2.02
N TYR A 156 2.54 15.49 2.14
CA TYR A 156 1.71 15.15 1.01
C TYR A 156 0.70 16.24 0.63
N ARG A 157 0.61 16.50 -0.68
CA ARG A 157 -0.43 17.31 -1.32
C ARG A 157 -1.07 16.49 -2.42
N VAL A 158 -2.40 16.38 -2.38
CA VAL A 158 -3.15 15.65 -3.41
C VAL A 158 -2.86 16.26 -4.78
N PRO A 159 -2.34 15.49 -5.74
CA PRO A 159 -2.11 15.97 -7.09
C PRO A 159 -3.43 16.43 -7.72
N LYS A 160 -3.40 17.51 -8.50
CA LYS A 160 -4.57 17.90 -9.32
C LYS A 160 -4.78 16.84 -10.37
N ASP A 161 -6.05 16.54 -10.68
CA ASP A 161 -6.36 15.67 -11.81
C ASP A 161 -5.70 16.25 -13.07
N MET A 162 -4.86 15.44 -13.71
CA MET A 162 -4.33 15.80 -15.02
C MET A 162 -5.51 15.79 -15.99
N ALA A 163 -5.81 16.93 -16.56
CA ALA A 163 -6.86 17.06 -17.56
C ALA A 163 -6.58 16.08 -18.72
N GLN A 164 -7.52 15.16 -18.94
CA GLN A 164 -7.59 14.25 -20.08
C GLN A 164 -6.51 13.16 -20.18
N GLY A 165 -6.79 12.01 -19.59
CA GLY A 165 -6.11 10.73 -19.80
C GLY A 165 -6.85 9.63 -19.08
N ASN A 166 -6.98 8.47 -19.70
CA ASN A 166 -7.49 7.28 -19.02
C ASN A 166 -6.40 6.86 -18.00
N ALA A 167 -6.74 6.66 -16.73
CA ALA A 167 -5.78 6.20 -15.73
C ALA A 167 -5.09 4.89 -16.13
N CYS A 168 -5.73 4.10 -17.02
CA CYS A 168 -5.19 2.86 -17.57
C CYS A 168 -4.10 3.06 -18.64
N ASP A 169 -3.99 4.24 -19.24
CA ASP A 169 -3.03 4.53 -20.33
C ASP A 169 -1.74 5.19 -19.81
N TYR A 170 -1.57 5.24 -18.50
CA TYR A 170 -0.43 5.88 -17.88
C TYR A 170 0.83 4.98 -17.96
N PRO A 171 1.95 5.46 -18.52
CA PRO A 171 3.17 4.67 -18.58
C PRO A 171 3.69 4.36 -17.16
N MET A 172 3.82 3.09 -16.86
CA MET A 172 4.27 2.63 -15.54
C MET A 172 5.23 1.45 -15.69
N ALA A 173 6.49 1.66 -15.35
CA ALA A 173 7.49 0.60 -15.38
C ALA A 173 7.33 -0.34 -14.18
N ARG A 174 7.28 -1.64 -14.43
CA ARG A 174 7.21 -2.66 -13.35
C ARG A 174 8.32 -2.48 -12.31
N ASN A 175 9.55 -2.20 -12.73
CA ASN A 175 10.66 -2.00 -11.82
C ASN A 175 10.50 -0.78 -10.91
N LEU A 176 9.87 0.30 -11.40
CA LEU A 176 9.54 1.47 -10.58
C LEU A 176 8.62 1.07 -9.42
N ILE A 177 7.58 0.28 -9.72
CA ILE A 177 6.62 -0.20 -8.73
C ILE A 177 7.35 -1.01 -7.65
N ILE A 178 8.13 -2.02 -8.04
CA ILE A 178 8.80 -2.91 -7.09
C ILE A 178 9.80 -2.15 -6.22
N PHE A 179 10.54 -1.19 -6.79
CA PHE A 179 11.46 -0.35 -6.04
C PHE A 179 10.71 0.55 -5.04
N ALA A 180 9.62 1.19 -5.47
CA ALA A 180 8.76 1.97 -4.58
C ALA A 180 8.19 1.13 -3.43
N ILE A 181 7.73 -0.10 -3.71
CA ILE A 181 7.21 -1.02 -2.71
C ILE A 181 8.27 -1.40 -1.68
N ALA A 182 9.50 -1.67 -2.09
CA ALA A 182 10.59 -2.00 -1.17
C ALA A 182 10.86 -0.84 -0.20
N ILE A 183 10.96 0.41 -0.72
CA ILE A 183 11.17 1.60 0.10
C ILE A 183 9.97 1.88 1.02
N ALA A 184 8.76 1.79 0.49
CA ALA A 184 7.54 2.01 1.27
C ALA A 184 7.40 0.97 2.40
N SER A 185 7.70 -0.31 2.13
CA SER A 185 7.67 -1.36 3.15
C SER A 185 8.65 -1.05 4.29
N GLU A 186 9.87 -0.63 3.97
CA GLU A 186 10.85 -0.27 5.00
C GLU A 186 10.43 1.00 5.77
N ALA A 187 9.81 1.99 5.11
CA ALA A 187 9.25 3.16 5.78
C ALA A 187 8.12 2.79 6.75
N ILE A 188 7.25 1.85 6.37
CA ILE A 188 6.17 1.32 7.23
C ILE A 188 6.76 0.59 8.44
N ILE A 189 7.75 -0.26 8.22
CA ILE A 189 8.42 -1.00 9.31
C ILE A 189 9.09 -0.02 10.29
N ARG A 190 9.81 0.98 9.81
CA ARG A 190 10.42 2.00 10.67
C ARG A 190 9.36 2.74 11.48
N PHE A 191 8.26 3.13 10.85
CA PHE A 191 7.14 3.75 11.56
C PHE A 191 6.59 2.83 12.66
N ALA A 192 6.35 1.55 12.38
CA ALA A 192 5.84 0.59 13.35
C ALA A 192 6.78 0.39 14.55
N LEU A 193 8.09 0.43 14.32
CA LEU A 193 9.08 0.18 15.35
C LEU A 193 9.47 1.42 16.15
N THR A 194 9.51 2.60 15.51
CA THR A 194 10.10 3.82 16.08
C THR A 194 9.19 5.06 16.02
N GLY A 195 8.09 5.01 15.26
CA GLY A 195 7.25 6.17 14.96
C GLY A 195 7.84 7.13 13.92
N GLU A 196 8.99 6.80 13.31
CA GLU A 196 9.64 7.66 12.31
C GLU A 196 8.80 7.79 11.04
N GLN A 197 8.66 9.03 10.55
CA GLN A 197 7.96 9.39 9.33
C GLN A 197 8.92 10.14 8.41
N GLN A 198 9.72 9.40 7.64
CA GLN A 198 10.66 9.95 6.67
C GLN A 198 10.08 9.88 5.26
N ASN A 199 10.02 11.01 4.58
CA ASN A 199 9.62 11.09 3.17
C ASN A 199 10.76 10.67 2.25
N HIS A 200 10.41 10.02 1.15
CA HIS A 200 11.37 9.57 0.14
C HIS A 200 10.89 9.85 -1.26
N SER A 201 11.84 10.12 -2.17
CA SER A 201 11.60 10.13 -3.62
C SER A 201 12.79 9.50 -4.35
N PHE A 202 12.55 9.04 -5.56
CA PHE A 202 13.61 8.52 -6.44
C PHE A 202 13.15 8.47 -7.91
N THR A 203 14.11 8.30 -8.82
CA THR A 203 13.86 8.00 -10.22
C THR A 203 14.53 6.70 -10.64
N LEU A 204 14.03 6.04 -11.68
CA LEU A 204 14.75 4.90 -12.27
C LEU A 204 16.04 5.31 -12.99
N GLY A 205 16.11 6.59 -13.43
CA GLY A 205 17.25 7.10 -14.19
C GLY A 205 18.55 7.15 -13.37
N ASP A 206 18.47 7.58 -12.11
CA ASP A 206 19.63 7.69 -11.23
C ASP A 206 19.66 6.59 -10.14
N MET A 207 18.53 5.95 -9.84
CA MET A 207 18.35 4.94 -8.79
C MET A 207 18.84 5.42 -7.40
N GLN A 208 18.79 6.73 -7.15
CA GLN A 208 19.14 7.31 -5.87
C GLN A 208 17.89 7.60 -5.04
N ILE A 209 17.92 7.21 -3.77
CA ILE A 209 16.85 7.49 -2.83
C ILE A 209 17.13 8.82 -2.17
N ASN A 210 16.28 9.82 -2.44
CA ASN A 210 16.35 11.13 -1.81
C ASN A 210 15.45 11.16 -0.57
N ARG A 211 15.92 11.82 0.48
CA ARG A 211 15.09 12.16 1.64
C ARG A 211 14.48 13.53 1.41
N GLU A 212 13.16 13.57 1.48
CA GLU A 212 12.40 14.82 1.35
C GLU A 212 12.15 15.40 2.76
N GLY A 213 12.35 16.70 2.88
CA GLY A 213 12.22 17.43 4.15
C GLY A 213 10.77 17.72 4.59
#